data_e0899f75c5bea51ad1c76e895b5c1612
#
_entry.id   e0899f75c5bea51ad1c76e895b5c1612
#
_cell.length_a   1.000
_cell.length_b   1.000
_cell.length_c   1.000
_cell.angle_alpha   90.00
_cell.angle_beta   90.00
_cell.angle_gamma   90.00
#
_symmetry.space_group_name_H-M   'P 1'
#
loop_
_entity.id
_entity.type
_entity.pdbx_description
1 polymer ?
#
loop_
_entity_poly.entity_id
_entity_poly.type
_entity_poly.pdbx_seq_one_letter_code
_entity_poly.pdbx_strand_id
1 'polypeptide(L)'
;MVDTYQVYLARHYGADAVLLMLSVLNDEEYKALEEAAHSLNMGILTEVSNEEELHRAVQLGAKVIGINNRNLRDLTTDLNRTKALAPTIRKLAPNATVISESGIYTHQQVRDLAEYADGFLIGSSLMAEDNLELAVRKVTLGENKVCGLTHPDDAAKAYQAGAVFGGLIFVEKSKRAVDFESARLTMSGAPLNYVGVFQNHDVDDVASIVTSLGLKAVQLHGQEDQEYVNLLKTELPVGVEIWKAYGVADTKPSLLADNIDRHLLDAQVGAQTGGTGHVFDWSLIGNPSQIMLAGGLSPENAQQAAKLGCLGLDLNSGVESAPGKKDSQKLQAAFRAIRNY
;
A
#
# COMPACT_ATOMS: atom_id res chain seq x y z
N MET A 1 26.34 12.36 -9.21
CA MET A 1 27.24 13.54 -9.37
C MET A 1 28.58 13.05 -9.90
N VAL A 2 29.26 13.83 -10.74
CA VAL A 2 30.57 13.50 -11.32
C VAL A 2 31.55 14.68 -11.21
N ASP A 3 31.09 15.82 -10.73
CA ASP A 3 31.87 17.04 -10.56
C ASP A 3 31.43 17.78 -9.29
N THR A 4 32.40 18.35 -8.55
CA THR A 4 32.14 19.08 -7.31
C THR A 4 31.20 20.28 -7.53
N TYR A 5 31.25 20.92 -8.70
CA TYR A 5 30.29 21.98 -9.07
C TYR A 5 28.83 21.52 -8.93
N GLN A 6 28.54 20.27 -9.31
CA GLN A 6 27.18 19.71 -9.19
C GLN A 6 26.74 19.59 -7.72
N VAL A 7 27.67 19.34 -6.80
CA VAL A 7 27.37 19.29 -5.34
C VAL A 7 27.00 20.69 -4.85
N TYR A 8 27.79 21.73 -5.22
CA TYR A 8 27.48 23.12 -4.88
C TYR A 8 26.13 23.56 -5.48
N LEU A 9 25.88 23.17 -6.71
CA LEU A 9 24.61 23.47 -7.39
C LEU A 9 23.42 22.79 -6.70
N ALA A 10 23.57 21.52 -6.30
CA ALA A 10 22.55 20.80 -5.55
C ALA A 10 22.22 21.52 -4.23
N ARG A 11 23.24 21.93 -3.49
CA ARG A 11 23.05 22.72 -2.24
C ARG A 11 22.38 24.06 -2.50
N HIS A 12 22.76 24.75 -3.57
CA HIS A 12 22.14 26.01 -3.98
C HIS A 12 20.62 25.86 -4.21
N TYR A 13 20.19 24.74 -4.77
CA TYR A 13 18.78 24.41 -4.95
C TYR A 13 18.11 23.75 -3.71
N GLY A 14 18.80 23.71 -2.58
CA GLY A 14 18.24 23.27 -1.30
C GLY A 14 18.34 21.77 -1.03
N ALA A 15 19.13 21.01 -1.78
CA ALA A 15 19.34 19.59 -1.49
C ALA A 15 20.07 19.39 -0.19
N ASP A 16 19.62 18.39 0.63
CA ASP A 16 20.27 18.01 1.88
C ASP A 16 21.18 16.76 1.74
N ALA A 17 21.11 16.09 0.60
CA ALA A 17 21.96 14.95 0.28
C ALA A 17 22.23 14.84 -1.22
N VAL A 18 23.28 14.10 -1.58
CA VAL A 18 23.66 13.79 -2.96
C VAL A 18 23.84 12.29 -3.16
N LEU A 19 23.57 11.82 -4.38
CA LEU A 19 23.82 10.45 -4.82
C LEU A 19 25.18 10.35 -5.47
N LEU A 20 26.04 9.44 -4.99
CA LEU A 20 27.37 9.13 -5.55
C LEU A 20 27.39 7.65 -5.98
N MET A 21 27.55 7.40 -7.29
CA MET A 21 27.48 6.07 -7.89
C MET A 21 28.89 5.50 -8.07
N LEU A 22 29.21 4.39 -7.40
CA LEU A 22 30.53 3.74 -7.54
C LEU A 22 30.70 3.00 -8.87
N SER A 23 29.63 2.78 -9.62
CA SER A 23 29.67 2.29 -11.01
C SER A 23 30.24 3.31 -12.00
N VAL A 24 30.29 4.60 -11.62
CA VAL A 24 30.74 5.71 -12.49
C VAL A 24 31.99 6.38 -11.94
N LEU A 25 32.11 6.48 -10.61
CA LEU A 25 33.21 7.18 -9.92
C LEU A 25 34.35 6.23 -9.56
N ASN A 26 35.59 6.69 -9.75
CA ASN A 26 36.73 6.10 -9.08
C ASN A 26 36.84 6.62 -7.63
N ASP A 27 37.75 6.06 -6.84
CA ASP A 27 37.86 6.38 -5.40
C ASP A 27 38.37 7.81 -5.13
N GLU A 28 39.15 8.38 -6.03
CA GLU A 28 39.65 9.76 -5.91
C GLU A 28 38.52 10.77 -6.20
N GLU A 29 37.75 10.53 -7.24
CA GLU A 29 36.57 11.32 -7.60
C GLU A 29 35.51 11.25 -6.50
N TYR A 30 35.26 10.05 -5.95
CA TYR A 30 34.33 9.87 -4.84
C TYR A 30 34.74 10.71 -3.62
N LYS A 31 36.00 10.65 -3.19
CA LYS A 31 36.51 11.41 -2.05
C LYS A 31 36.41 12.91 -2.25
N ALA A 32 36.71 13.41 -3.44
CA ALA A 32 36.56 14.84 -3.76
C ALA A 32 35.12 15.32 -3.65
N LEU A 33 34.17 14.51 -4.14
CA LEU A 33 32.72 14.79 -4.05
C LEU A 33 32.22 14.66 -2.61
N GLU A 34 32.69 13.68 -1.86
CA GLU A 34 32.40 13.49 -0.44
C GLU A 34 32.84 14.69 0.41
N GLU A 35 34.09 15.17 0.21
CA GLU A 35 34.61 16.35 0.89
C GLU A 35 33.76 17.59 0.57
N ALA A 36 33.41 17.80 -0.69
CA ALA A 36 32.54 18.89 -1.10
C ALA A 36 31.16 18.82 -0.43
N ALA A 37 30.55 17.64 -0.39
CA ALA A 37 29.25 17.44 0.25
C ALA A 37 29.31 17.68 1.76
N HIS A 38 30.31 17.14 2.45
CA HIS A 38 30.47 17.32 3.87
C HIS A 38 30.77 18.79 4.25
N SER A 39 31.54 19.52 3.41
CA SER A 39 31.78 20.97 3.63
C SER A 39 30.53 21.82 3.61
N LEU A 40 29.49 21.31 2.96
CA LEU A 40 28.16 21.93 2.83
C LEU A 40 27.11 21.32 3.79
N ASN A 41 27.53 20.47 4.74
CA ASN A 41 26.65 19.71 5.63
C ASN A 41 25.57 18.88 4.88
N MET A 42 25.95 18.26 3.77
CA MET A 42 25.06 17.39 2.99
C MET A 42 25.32 15.93 3.33
N GLY A 43 24.26 15.12 3.31
CA GLY A 43 24.33 13.68 3.36
C GLY A 43 24.77 13.09 2.01
N ILE A 44 25.23 11.83 2.05
CA ILE A 44 25.65 11.10 0.85
C ILE A 44 24.94 9.74 0.84
N LEU A 45 24.28 9.43 -0.27
CA LEU A 45 23.82 8.10 -0.61
C LEU A 45 24.82 7.49 -1.58
N THR A 46 25.57 6.48 -1.12
CA THR A 46 26.57 5.78 -1.94
C THR A 46 25.93 4.59 -2.62
N GLU A 47 25.74 4.68 -3.94
CA GLU A 47 25.08 3.64 -4.72
C GLU A 47 26.06 2.56 -5.18
N VAL A 48 25.64 1.30 -4.96
CA VAL A 48 26.36 0.09 -5.39
C VAL A 48 25.41 -0.85 -6.16
N SER A 49 25.93 -1.57 -7.15
CA SER A 49 25.18 -2.51 -7.96
C SER A 49 25.74 -3.95 -7.95
N ASN A 50 26.92 -4.15 -7.39
CA ASN A 50 27.59 -5.44 -7.33
C ASN A 50 28.52 -5.53 -6.11
N GLU A 51 29.13 -6.70 -5.90
CA GLU A 51 29.96 -6.99 -4.74
C GLU A 51 31.27 -6.19 -4.73
N GLU A 52 31.86 -5.92 -5.89
CA GLU A 52 33.09 -5.10 -6.03
C GLU A 52 32.82 -3.67 -5.55
N GLU A 53 31.79 -3.04 -6.04
CA GLU A 53 31.35 -1.70 -5.63
C GLU A 53 30.98 -1.65 -4.14
N LEU A 54 30.35 -2.71 -3.61
CA LEU A 54 30.04 -2.84 -2.18
C LEU A 54 31.32 -2.81 -1.34
N HIS A 55 32.32 -3.59 -1.69
CA HIS A 55 33.61 -3.60 -0.95
C HIS A 55 34.30 -2.24 -1.01
N ARG A 56 34.26 -1.54 -2.15
CA ARG A 56 34.75 -0.17 -2.30
C ARG A 56 33.99 0.79 -1.38
N ALA A 57 32.65 0.73 -1.34
CA ALA A 57 31.83 1.56 -0.46
C ALA A 57 32.20 1.40 1.01
N VAL A 58 32.42 0.15 1.46
CA VAL A 58 32.87 -0.15 2.83
C VAL A 58 34.25 0.42 3.11
N GLN A 59 35.22 0.25 2.18
CA GLN A 59 36.57 0.78 2.32
C GLN A 59 36.60 2.31 2.34
N LEU A 60 35.74 2.96 1.60
CA LEU A 60 35.56 4.42 1.58
C LEU A 60 34.83 4.94 2.84
N GLY A 61 34.30 4.05 3.68
CA GLY A 61 33.63 4.43 4.93
C GLY A 61 32.22 4.98 4.77
N ALA A 62 31.53 4.60 3.67
CA ALA A 62 30.17 5.04 3.37
C ALA A 62 29.20 4.76 4.54
N LYS A 63 28.41 5.76 4.93
CA LYS A 63 27.45 5.69 6.04
C LYS A 63 26.06 5.25 5.60
N VAL A 64 25.68 5.60 4.37
CA VAL A 64 24.41 5.22 3.75
C VAL A 64 24.73 4.56 2.41
N ILE A 65 24.41 3.29 2.28
CA ILE A 65 24.73 2.47 1.11
C ILE A 65 23.41 2.10 0.43
N GLY A 66 23.26 2.55 -0.82
CA GLY A 66 22.13 2.24 -1.69
C GLY A 66 22.45 1.04 -2.56
N ILE A 67 21.61 0.01 -2.52
CA ILE A 67 21.72 -1.14 -3.43
C ILE A 67 20.76 -0.92 -4.58
N ASN A 68 21.30 -0.62 -5.77
CA ASN A 68 20.49 -0.41 -6.96
C ASN A 68 20.10 -1.75 -7.60
N ASN A 69 18.81 -2.09 -7.52
CA ASN A 69 18.26 -3.28 -8.17
C ASN A 69 18.16 -3.15 -9.70
N ARG A 70 18.32 -1.94 -10.25
CA ARG A 70 18.29 -1.72 -11.70
C ARG A 70 19.67 -1.93 -12.30
N ASN A 71 19.74 -2.72 -13.35
CA ASN A 71 20.92 -2.79 -14.21
C ASN A 71 20.93 -1.54 -15.12
N LEU A 72 21.93 -0.68 -14.96
CA LEU A 72 22.00 0.58 -15.72
C LEU A 72 22.35 0.39 -17.21
N ARG A 73 22.72 -0.83 -17.65
CA ARG A 73 23.03 -1.12 -19.04
C ARG A 73 21.82 -1.50 -19.88
N ASP A 74 20.91 -2.29 -19.29
CA ASP A 74 19.72 -2.83 -19.97
C ASP A 74 18.41 -2.41 -19.33
N LEU A 75 18.48 -1.66 -18.22
CA LEU A 75 17.36 -1.14 -17.41
C LEU A 75 16.47 -2.22 -16.76
N THR A 76 16.88 -3.48 -16.79
CA THR A 76 16.19 -4.55 -16.07
C THR A 76 16.32 -4.38 -14.55
N THR A 77 15.34 -4.87 -13.80
CA THR A 77 15.34 -4.80 -12.34
C THR A 77 15.28 -6.19 -11.72
N ASP A 78 16.13 -6.42 -10.70
CA ASP A 78 16.16 -7.68 -9.94
C ASP A 78 16.29 -7.37 -8.44
N LEU A 79 15.19 -7.56 -7.69
CA LEU A 79 15.14 -7.33 -6.25
C LEU A 79 15.99 -8.32 -5.44
N ASN A 80 16.38 -9.46 -6.03
CA ASN A 80 17.29 -10.39 -5.38
C ASN A 80 18.69 -9.80 -5.16
N ARG A 81 19.06 -8.75 -5.89
CA ARG A 81 20.31 -8.03 -5.67
C ARG A 81 20.41 -7.47 -4.25
N THR A 82 19.35 -6.79 -3.77
CA THR A 82 19.30 -6.33 -2.37
C THR A 82 19.48 -7.50 -1.40
N LYS A 83 18.76 -8.61 -1.60
CA LYS A 83 18.83 -9.80 -0.73
C LYS A 83 20.23 -10.44 -0.72
N ALA A 84 20.94 -10.39 -1.84
CA ALA A 84 22.29 -10.94 -1.98
C ALA A 84 23.37 -10.04 -1.32
N LEU A 85 23.30 -8.72 -1.52
CA LEU A 85 24.35 -7.80 -1.11
C LEU A 85 24.19 -7.30 0.35
N ALA A 86 22.96 -7.10 0.82
CA ALA A 86 22.71 -6.53 2.15
C ALA A 86 23.36 -7.32 3.32
N PRO A 87 23.35 -8.67 3.36
CA PRO A 87 24.02 -9.43 4.41
C PRO A 87 25.53 -9.15 4.50
N THR A 88 26.19 -8.96 3.37
CA THR A 88 27.61 -8.61 3.31
C THR A 88 27.85 -7.21 3.87
N ILE A 89 27.00 -6.23 3.53
CA ILE A 89 27.08 -4.87 4.11
C ILE A 89 26.91 -4.94 5.63
N ARG A 90 25.88 -5.65 6.12
CA ARG A 90 25.63 -5.80 7.56
C ARG A 90 26.82 -6.39 8.32
N LYS A 91 27.54 -7.33 7.69
CA LYS A 91 28.72 -7.95 8.25
C LYS A 91 29.94 -7.00 8.29
N LEU A 92 30.20 -6.27 7.19
CA LEU A 92 31.41 -5.47 7.01
C LEU A 92 31.26 -4.03 7.57
N ALA A 93 30.06 -3.47 7.50
CA ALA A 93 29.71 -2.13 7.95
C ALA A 93 28.40 -2.14 8.76
N PRO A 94 28.37 -2.72 9.97
CA PRO A 94 27.15 -2.97 10.76
C PRO A 94 26.39 -1.69 11.15
N ASN A 95 27.03 -0.54 11.11
CA ASN A 95 26.43 0.76 11.41
C ASN A 95 25.98 1.52 10.15
N ALA A 96 26.19 0.98 8.96
CA ALA A 96 25.72 1.62 7.74
C ALA A 96 24.19 1.42 7.58
N THR A 97 23.54 2.50 7.14
CA THR A 97 22.13 2.43 6.70
C THR A 97 22.08 1.84 5.31
N VAL A 98 21.27 0.80 5.11
CA VAL A 98 21.08 0.13 3.81
C VAL A 98 19.78 0.60 3.19
N ILE A 99 19.85 1.13 1.96
CA ILE A 99 18.71 1.57 1.17
C ILE A 99 18.57 0.62 -0.04
N SER A 100 17.38 0.08 -0.27
CA SER A 100 17.07 -0.66 -1.50
C SER A 100 16.47 0.28 -2.53
N GLU A 101 17.05 0.31 -3.74
CA GLU A 101 16.71 1.28 -4.77
C GLU A 101 16.20 0.61 -6.04
N SER A 102 15.21 1.21 -6.68
CA SER A 102 14.65 0.80 -7.98
C SER A 102 13.89 -0.54 -7.96
N GLY A 103 12.94 -0.69 -8.87
CA GLY A 103 12.22 -1.95 -9.12
C GLY A 103 11.15 -2.30 -8.10
N ILE A 104 10.81 -1.40 -7.18
CA ILE A 104 9.80 -1.61 -6.15
C ILE A 104 8.49 -0.98 -6.61
N TYR A 105 7.43 -1.80 -6.70
CA TYR A 105 6.11 -1.42 -7.20
C TYR A 105 4.98 -1.76 -6.23
N THR A 106 5.16 -2.75 -5.35
CA THR A 106 4.10 -3.26 -4.49
C THR A 106 4.50 -3.24 -3.02
N HIS A 107 3.49 -3.18 -2.14
CA HIS A 107 3.68 -3.29 -0.69
C HIS A 107 4.36 -4.62 -0.30
N GLN A 108 4.00 -5.72 -0.96
CA GLN A 108 4.63 -7.01 -0.69
C GLN A 108 6.14 -6.99 -0.94
N GLN A 109 6.58 -6.33 -2.01
CA GLN A 109 8.02 -6.17 -2.29
C GLN A 109 8.73 -5.36 -1.21
N VAL A 110 8.08 -4.31 -0.66
CA VAL A 110 8.62 -3.56 0.48
C VAL A 110 8.76 -4.47 1.70
N ARG A 111 7.75 -5.27 2.01
CA ARG A 111 7.80 -6.22 3.13
C ARG A 111 8.91 -7.27 2.97
N ASP A 112 9.03 -7.84 1.76
CA ASP A 112 10.04 -8.86 1.45
C ASP A 112 11.48 -8.33 1.54
N LEU A 113 11.66 -7.03 1.37
CA LEU A 113 12.96 -6.37 1.43
C LEU A 113 13.25 -5.72 2.78
N ALA A 114 12.25 -5.53 3.65
CA ALA A 114 12.40 -4.88 4.94
C ALA A 114 13.34 -5.63 5.91
N GLU A 115 13.53 -6.94 5.72
CA GLU A 115 14.52 -7.72 6.47
C GLU A 115 15.97 -7.39 6.06
N TYR A 116 16.16 -6.82 4.86
CA TYR A 116 17.46 -6.56 4.24
C TYR A 116 17.84 -5.09 4.23
N ALA A 117 16.87 -4.19 4.15
CA ALA A 117 17.08 -2.75 3.99
C ALA A 117 16.36 -1.94 5.09
N ASP A 118 16.97 -0.83 5.50
CA ASP A 118 16.42 0.10 6.49
C ASP A 118 15.46 1.10 5.84
N GLY A 119 15.53 1.25 4.51
CA GLY A 119 14.70 2.18 3.76
C GLY A 119 14.71 1.89 2.27
N PHE A 120 13.89 2.63 1.53
CA PHE A 120 13.65 2.41 0.12
C PHE A 120 13.71 3.73 -0.67
N LEU A 121 14.32 3.70 -1.84
CA LEU A 121 14.26 4.79 -2.81
C LEU A 121 13.42 4.35 -4.00
N ILE A 122 12.23 4.94 -4.12
CA ILE A 122 11.21 4.56 -5.10
C ILE A 122 10.81 5.80 -5.89
N GLY A 123 11.01 5.78 -7.20
CA GLY A 123 10.68 6.90 -8.09
C GLY A 123 9.61 6.53 -9.12
N SER A 124 9.97 5.75 -10.12
CA SER A 124 9.15 5.52 -11.32
C SER A 124 7.73 5.01 -11.03
N SER A 125 7.58 4.07 -10.08
CA SER A 125 6.28 3.51 -9.74
C SER A 125 5.36 4.50 -9.03
N LEU A 126 5.92 5.40 -8.20
CA LEU A 126 5.14 6.42 -7.50
C LEU A 126 4.75 7.56 -8.44
N MET A 127 5.68 8.00 -9.30
CA MET A 127 5.47 9.11 -10.22
C MET A 127 4.56 8.77 -11.41
N ALA A 128 4.26 7.49 -11.62
CA ALA A 128 3.31 7.04 -12.64
C ALA A 128 1.83 7.15 -12.20
N GLU A 129 1.58 7.41 -10.91
CA GLU A 129 0.23 7.48 -10.35
C GLU A 129 -0.28 8.94 -10.32
N ASP A 130 -1.56 9.14 -10.61
CA ASP A 130 -2.21 10.46 -10.61
C ASP A 130 -2.20 11.12 -9.22
N ASN A 131 -2.31 10.32 -8.15
CA ASN A 131 -2.27 10.78 -6.76
C ASN A 131 -1.06 10.19 -6.05
N LEU A 132 0.01 10.99 -5.98
CA LEU A 132 1.27 10.58 -5.36
C LEU A 132 1.12 10.17 -3.89
N GLU A 133 0.27 10.85 -3.12
CA GLU A 133 0.08 10.52 -1.70
C GLU A 133 -0.58 9.15 -1.51
N LEU A 134 -1.61 8.84 -2.30
CA LEU A 134 -2.21 7.50 -2.30
C LEU A 134 -1.24 6.42 -2.82
N ALA A 135 -0.41 6.74 -3.81
CA ALA A 135 0.63 5.84 -4.30
C ALA A 135 1.64 5.48 -3.20
N VAL A 136 2.12 6.48 -2.47
CA VAL A 136 3.02 6.26 -1.31
C VAL A 136 2.33 5.38 -0.25
N ARG A 137 1.05 5.63 0.05
CA ARG A 137 0.29 4.82 1.02
C ARG A 137 0.14 3.37 0.58
N LYS A 138 -0.21 3.13 -0.69
CA LYS A 138 -0.30 1.78 -1.27
C LYS A 138 1.00 1.00 -1.08
N VAL A 139 2.13 1.61 -1.40
CA VAL A 139 3.43 0.96 -1.31
C VAL A 139 3.88 0.74 0.14
N THR A 140 3.67 1.73 1.02
CA THR A 140 4.18 1.66 2.41
C THR A 140 3.26 0.95 3.39
N LEU A 141 1.94 0.93 3.16
CA LEU A 141 0.95 0.41 4.11
C LEU A 141 0.11 -0.74 3.53
N GLY A 142 0.15 -0.94 2.21
CA GLY A 142 -0.78 -1.79 1.48
C GLY A 142 -2.08 -1.06 1.12
N GLU A 143 -2.92 -1.73 0.36
CA GLU A 143 -4.15 -1.17 -0.18
C GLU A 143 -5.31 -1.27 0.82
N ASN A 144 -5.12 -0.69 2.02
CA ASN A 144 -6.07 -0.82 3.10
C ASN A 144 -7.32 0.05 2.92
N LYS A 145 -8.46 -0.50 3.34
CA LYS A 145 -9.80 0.11 3.29
C LYS A 145 -10.33 0.35 4.70
N VAL A 146 -11.04 1.45 4.88
CA VAL A 146 -11.91 1.69 6.05
C VAL A 146 -13.34 1.75 5.56
N CYS A 147 -14.14 0.76 5.96
CA CYS A 147 -15.51 0.58 5.49
C CYS A 147 -16.53 1.21 6.44
N GLY A 148 -17.75 1.48 5.94
CA GLY A 148 -18.86 1.99 6.72
C GLY A 148 -18.65 3.45 7.17
N LEU A 149 -18.11 4.28 6.28
CA LEU A 149 -18.01 5.72 6.50
C LEU A 149 -19.38 6.36 6.29
N THR A 150 -19.81 7.20 7.24
CA THR A 150 -21.13 7.85 7.24
C THR A 150 -21.04 9.37 7.44
N HIS A 151 -19.85 9.91 7.68
CA HIS A 151 -19.64 11.33 7.95
C HIS A 151 -18.28 11.81 7.38
N PRO A 152 -18.16 13.08 6.95
CA PRO A 152 -16.89 13.64 6.45
C PRO A 152 -15.73 13.52 7.44
N ASP A 153 -15.96 13.72 8.73
CA ASP A 153 -14.93 13.59 9.77
C ASP A 153 -14.36 12.17 9.84
N ASP A 154 -15.19 11.15 9.61
CA ASP A 154 -14.74 9.76 9.64
C ASP A 154 -13.93 9.41 8.40
N ALA A 155 -14.27 9.99 7.23
CA ALA A 155 -13.44 9.92 6.03
C ALA A 155 -12.07 10.59 6.26
N ALA A 156 -12.05 11.78 6.88
CA ALA A 156 -10.82 12.48 7.23
C ALA A 156 -9.95 11.67 8.21
N LYS A 157 -10.53 11.06 9.26
CA LYS A 157 -9.81 10.19 10.20
C LYS A 157 -9.21 8.96 9.51
N ALA A 158 -9.98 8.30 8.62
CA ALA A 158 -9.51 7.16 7.85
C ALA A 158 -8.33 7.53 6.96
N TYR A 159 -8.44 8.66 6.26
CA TYR A 159 -7.37 9.21 5.42
C TYR A 159 -6.13 9.55 6.24
N GLN A 160 -6.26 10.24 7.36
CA GLN A 160 -5.15 10.60 8.25
C GLN A 160 -4.45 9.38 8.84
N ALA A 161 -5.19 8.30 9.10
CA ALA A 161 -4.61 7.04 9.58
C ALA A 161 -3.78 6.33 8.51
N GLY A 162 -4.06 6.53 7.22
CA GLY A 162 -3.32 5.93 6.11
C GLY A 162 -4.15 5.06 5.16
N ALA A 163 -5.49 5.10 5.26
CA ALA A 163 -6.34 4.36 4.33
C ALA A 163 -6.16 4.85 2.89
N VAL A 164 -6.25 3.91 1.95
CA VAL A 164 -6.31 4.15 0.50
C VAL A 164 -7.77 4.20 0.05
N PHE A 165 -8.59 3.29 0.59
CA PHE A 165 -9.99 3.17 0.22
C PHE A 165 -10.93 3.56 1.35
N GLY A 166 -12.06 4.18 0.99
CA GLY A 166 -13.18 4.48 1.88
C GLY A 166 -14.46 3.77 1.43
N GLY A 167 -15.08 2.94 2.29
CA GLY A 167 -16.28 2.18 1.95
C GLY A 167 -17.57 2.91 2.35
N LEU A 168 -18.48 3.05 1.41
CA LEU A 168 -19.82 3.62 1.55
C LEU A 168 -20.85 2.50 1.37
N ILE A 169 -21.69 2.24 2.37
CA ILE A 169 -22.59 1.08 2.38
C ILE A 169 -23.99 1.51 1.95
N PHE A 170 -24.42 1.08 0.77
CA PHE A 170 -25.75 1.38 0.22
C PHE A 170 -26.82 0.32 0.59
N VAL A 171 -26.51 -0.57 1.53
CA VAL A 171 -27.43 -1.62 1.99
C VAL A 171 -28.31 -1.07 3.12
N GLU A 172 -29.60 -0.84 2.85
CA GLU A 172 -30.54 -0.17 3.77
C GLU A 172 -30.63 -0.80 5.18
N LYS A 173 -30.50 -2.12 5.28
CA LYS A 173 -30.53 -2.85 6.56
C LYS A 173 -29.27 -2.65 7.42
N SER A 174 -28.23 -2.06 6.85
CA SER A 174 -26.98 -1.80 7.58
C SER A 174 -27.14 -0.64 8.55
N LYS A 175 -26.60 -0.78 9.77
CA LYS A 175 -26.48 0.33 10.72
C LYS A 175 -25.55 1.45 10.23
N ARG A 176 -24.85 1.22 9.11
CA ARG A 176 -23.88 2.14 8.47
C ARG A 176 -24.35 2.52 7.07
N ALA A 177 -25.65 2.34 6.79
CA ALA A 177 -26.20 2.69 5.50
C ALA A 177 -26.09 4.21 5.25
N VAL A 178 -25.75 4.54 4.01
CA VAL A 178 -25.80 5.92 3.49
C VAL A 178 -26.71 5.95 2.26
N ASP A 179 -27.43 7.04 2.10
CA ASP A 179 -28.06 7.40 0.85
C ASP A 179 -27.09 8.19 -0.05
N PHE A 180 -27.56 8.54 -1.23
CA PHE A 180 -26.72 9.27 -2.22
C PHE A 180 -26.17 10.60 -1.67
N GLU A 181 -26.99 11.40 -1.00
CA GLU A 181 -26.57 12.72 -0.49
C GLU A 181 -25.61 12.59 0.70
N SER A 182 -25.87 11.67 1.61
CA SER A 182 -24.98 11.35 2.74
C SER A 182 -23.63 10.81 2.25
N ALA A 183 -23.64 9.96 1.21
CA ALA A 183 -22.43 9.46 0.58
C ALA A 183 -21.62 10.59 -0.04
N ARG A 184 -22.24 11.46 -0.83
CA ARG A 184 -21.62 12.63 -1.44
C ARG A 184 -21.01 13.57 -0.38
N LEU A 185 -21.75 13.82 0.71
CA LEU A 185 -21.25 14.62 1.82
C LEU A 185 -20.05 13.93 2.50
N THR A 186 -20.12 12.63 2.79
CA THR A 186 -19.03 11.87 3.40
C THR A 186 -17.75 11.92 2.56
N MET A 187 -17.88 11.82 1.24
CA MET A 187 -16.75 11.90 0.30
C MET A 187 -16.03 13.25 0.34
N SER A 188 -16.72 14.34 0.69
CA SER A 188 -16.09 15.65 0.81
C SER A 188 -15.06 15.77 1.94
N GLY A 189 -15.03 14.80 2.87
CA GLY A 189 -14.11 14.81 4.01
C GLY A 189 -12.67 14.44 3.70
N ALA A 190 -12.41 13.68 2.64
CA ALA A 190 -11.04 13.26 2.28
C ALA A 190 -10.95 12.71 0.84
N PRO A 191 -9.78 12.82 0.17
CA PRO A 191 -9.55 12.33 -1.18
C PRO A 191 -9.20 10.81 -1.20
N LEU A 192 -10.05 9.98 -0.57
CA LEU A 192 -9.95 8.53 -0.63
C LEU A 192 -10.44 7.98 -1.98
N ASN A 193 -9.98 6.80 -2.36
CA ASN A 193 -10.64 6.02 -3.40
C ASN A 193 -11.91 5.40 -2.82
N TYR A 194 -13.08 5.94 -3.19
CA TYR A 194 -14.33 5.48 -2.61
C TYR A 194 -14.87 4.23 -3.28
N VAL A 195 -15.35 3.29 -2.45
CA VAL A 195 -15.92 1.99 -2.82
C VAL A 195 -17.37 1.93 -2.38
N GLY A 196 -18.30 1.76 -3.30
CA GLY A 196 -19.71 1.52 -2.99
C GLY A 196 -19.95 0.05 -2.64
N VAL A 197 -20.55 -0.22 -1.48
CA VAL A 197 -20.89 -1.57 -1.05
C VAL A 197 -22.38 -1.80 -1.28
N PHE A 198 -22.70 -2.81 -2.09
CA PHE A 198 -24.04 -3.17 -2.54
C PHE A 198 -24.36 -4.62 -2.19
N GLN A 199 -25.65 -4.96 -2.05
CA GLN A 199 -26.12 -6.31 -1.78
C GLN A 199 -27.40 -6.57 -2.58
N ASN A 200 -27.28 -7.36 -3.66
CA ASN A 200 -28.38 -7.75 -4.55
C ASN A 200 -29.19 -6.55 -5.10
N HIS A 201 -28.52 -5.45 -5.43
CA HIS A 201 -29.13 -4.31 -6.12
C HIS A 201 -29.25 -4.58 -7.62
N ASP A 202 -30.17 -3.89 -8.29
CA ASP A 202 -30.25 -3.91 -9.74
C ASP A 202 -28.98 -3.28 -10.36
N VAL A 203 -28.54 -3.80 -11.50
CA VAL A 203 -27.31 -3.37 -12.19
C VAL A 203 -27.36 -1.88 -12.54
N ASP A 204 -28.52 -1.42 -13.05
CA ASP A 204 -28.73 -0.03 -13.47
C ASP A 204 -28.60 0.95 -12.28
N ASP A 205 -29.12 0.57 -11.11
CA ASP A 205 -29.03 1.36 -9.89
C ASP A 205 -27.58 1.47 -9.43
N VAL A 206 -26.84 0.36 -9.43
CA VAL A 206 -25.41 0.35 -9.08
C VAL A 206 -24.60 1.23 -10.03
N ALA A 207 -24.78 1.04 -11.34
CA ALA A 207 -24.07 1.80 -12.36
C ALA A 207 -24.36 3.31 -12.29
N SER A 208 -25.62 3.68 -12.02
CA SER A 208 -26.05 5.07 -11.84
C SER A 208 -25.39 5.72 -10.64
N ILE A 209 -25.39 5.07 -9.46
CA ILE A 209 -24.76 5.56 -8.24
C ILE A 209 -23.26 5.72 -8.43
N VAL A 210 -22.60 4.70 -9.00
CA VAL A 210 -21.15 4.70 -9.25
C VAL A 210 -20.74 5.84 -10.17
N THR A 211 -21.45 6.03 -11.26
CA THR A 211 -21.16 7.10 -12.23
C THR A 211 -21.39 8.47 -11.62
N SER A 212 -22.53 8.66 -10.93
CA SER A 212 -22.90 9.97 -10.36
C SER A 212 -21.99 10.42 -9.21
N LEU A 213 -21.48 9.48 -8.41
CA LEU A 213 -20.54 9.78 -7.31
C LEU A 213 -19.07 9.68 -7.73
N GLY A 214 -18.75 9.13 -8.91
CA GLY A 214 -17.38 8.91 -9.36
C GLY A 214 -16.63 7.89 -8.49
N LEU A 215 -17.32 6.82 -8.07
CA LEU A 215 -16.72 5.77 -7.26
C LEU A 215 -15.62 5.03 -8.03
N LYS A 216 -14.59 4.59 -7.32
CA LYS A 216 -13.44 3.87 -7.90
C LYS A 216 -13.65 2.36 -7.95
N ALA A 217 -14.55 1.83 -7.11
CA ALA A 217 -14.89 0.42 -7.10
C ALA A 217 -16.32 0.16 -6.63
N VAL A 218 -16.84 -0.98 -7.04
CA VAL A 218 -18.07 -1.59 -6.54
C VAL A 218 -17.70 -2.83 -5.74
N GLN A 219 -18.20 -2.94 -4.52
CA GLN A 219 -18.08 -4.15 -3.71
C GLN A 219 -19.44 -4.85 -3.62
N LEU A 220 -19.53 -6.02 -4.23
CA LEU A 220 -20.73 -6.88 -4.24
C LEU A 220 -20.71 -7.80 -3.02
N HIS A 221 -21.65 -7.61 -2.10
CA HIS A 221 -21.69 -8.28 -0.79
C HIS A 221 -22.91 -9.20 -0.61
N GLY A 222 -23.59 -9.53 -1.70
CA GLY A 222 -24.77 -10.39 -1.72
C GLY A 222 -24.52 -11.72 -2.45
N GLN A 223 -25.57 -12.17 -3.15
CA GLN A 223 -25.57 -13.43 -3.89
C GLN A 223 -25.34 -13.21 -5.41
N GLU A 224 -24.73 -12.08 -5.77
CA GLU A 224 -24.45 -11.73 -7.17
C GLU A 224 -23.56 -12.82 -7.79
N ASP A 225 -24.05 -13.42 -8.87
CA ASP A 225 -23.38 -14.48 -9.61
C ASP A 225 -22.51 -13.94 -10.76
N GLN A 226 -21.93 -14.84 -11.55
CA GLN A 226 -21.06 -14.46 -12.65
C GLN A 226 -21.81 -13.72 -13.78
N GLU A 227 -23.09 -14.03 -14.02
CA GLU A 227 -23.90 -13.36 -15.03
C GLU A 227 -24.16 -11.90 -14.62
N TYR A 228 -24.51 -11.66 -13.35
CA TYR A 228 -24.65 -10.32 -12.80
C TYR A 228 -23.35 -9.52 -12.94
N VAL A 229 -22.20 -10.11 -12.57
CA VAL A 229 -20.89 -9.44 -12.67
C VAL A 229 -20.55 -9.07 -14.11
N ASN A 230 -20.79 -9.96 -15.05
CA ASN A 230 -20.54 -9.72 -16.47
C ASN A 230 -21.41 -8.58 -17.01
N LEU A 231 -22.69 -8.54 -16.65
CA LEU A 231 -23.58 -7.45 -17.03
C LEU A 231 -23.14 -6.12 -16.39
N LEU A 232 -22.88 -6.11 -15.10
CA LEU A 232 -22.41 -4.90 -14.40
C LEU A 232 -21.12 -4.34 -15.02
N LYS A 233 -20.19 -5.20 -15.44
CA LYS A 233 -18.94 -4.76 -16.09
C LYS A 233 -19.17 -3.99 -17.38
N THR A 234 -20.25 -4.27 -18.12
CA THR A 234 -20.59 -3.53 -19.35
C THR A 234 -21.20 -2.16 -19.07
N GLU A 235 -21.84 -1.98 -17.91
CA GLU A 235 -22.52 -0.73 -17.53
C GLU A 235 -21.62 0.23 -16.74
N LEU A 236 -20.51 -0.27 -16.18
CA LEU A 236 -19.61 0.57 -15.38
C LEU A 236 -18.64 1.40 -16.24
N PRO A 237 -18.31 2.62 -15.81
CA PRO A 237 -17.26 3.42 -16.45
C PRO A 237 -15.91 2.68 -16.48
N VAL A 238 -15.13 2.93 -17.54
CA VAL A 238 -13.79 2.35 -17.69
C VAL A 238 -12.92 2.72 -16.47
N GLY A 239 -12.23 1.73 -15.91
CA GLY A 239 -11.34 1.90 -14.75
C GLY A 239 -12.04 1.74 -13.38
N VAL A 240 -13.35 1.50 -13.34
CA VAL A 240 -14.03 1.11 -12.10
C VAL A 240 -13.80 -0.38 -11.84
N GLU A 241 -13.29 -0.70 -10.65
CA GLU A 241 -13.03 -2.08 -10.20
C GLU A 241 -14.32 -2.75 -9.69
N ILE A 242 -14.44 -4.06 -9.88
CA ILE A 242 -15.47 -4.90 -9.26
C ILE A 242 -14.82 -5.80 -8.21
N TRP A 243 -15.25 -5.66 -6.97
CA TRP A 243 -14.82 -6.47 -5.84
C TRP A 243 -15.96 -7.41 -5.43
N LYS A 244 -15.66 -8.68 -5.21
CA LYS A 244 -16.67 -9.64 -4.72
C LYS A 244 -16.33 -10.08 -3.30
N ALA A 245 -17.27 -9.89 -2.37
CA ALA A 245 -17.16 -10.34 -1.00
C ALA A 245 -17.73 -11.75 -0.84
N TYR A 246 -17.05 -12.55 -0.02
CA TYR A 246 -17.42 -13.92 0.31
C TYR A 246 -17.40 -14.11 1.82
N GLY A 247 -18.48 -14.69 2.35
CA GLY A 247 -18.51 -15.13 3.74
C GLY A 247 -17.70 -16.40 3.93
N VAL A 248 -16.80 -16.38 4.91
CA VAL A 248 -15.98 -17.54 5.28
C VAL A 248 -16.40 -18.01 6.67
N ALA A 249 -16.84 -19.26 6.75
CA ALA A 249 -17.07 -19.97 8.02
C ALA A 249 -15.96 -21.01 8.22
N ASP A 250 -16.26 -22.28 7.96
CA ASP A 250 -15.34 -23.41 8.21
C ASP A 250 -14.67 -23.92 6.94
N THR A 251 -15.04 -23.40 5.78
CA THR A 251 -14.51 -23.87 4.49
C THR A 251 -14.16 -22.70 3.58
N LYS A 252 -13.17 -22.94 2.71
CA LYS A 252 -12.77 -21.99 1.69
C LYS A 252 -13.93 -21.74 0.70
N PRO A 253 -14.32 -20.49 0.42
CA PRO A 253 -15.36 -20.19 -0.56
C PRO A 253 -14.89 -20.49 -1.99
N SER A 254 -15.85 -20.83 -2.86
CA SER A 254 -15.61 -20.86 -4.30
C SER A 254 -15.64 -19.44 -4.85
N LEU A 255 -14.53 -18.99 -5.42
CA LEU A 255 -14.41 -17.64 -5.96
C LEU A 255 -14.91 -17.59 -7.42
N LEU A 256 -15.60 -16.51 -7.79
CA LEU A 256 -15.89 -16.21 -9.18
C LEU A 256 -14.60 -15.92 -9.95
N ALA A 257 -14.55 -16.32 -11.23
CA ALA A 257 -13.31 -16.29 -11.99
C ALA A 257 -13.14 -15.03 -12.85
N ASP A 258 -14.23 -14.55 -13.46
CA ASP A 258 -14.17 -13.55 -14.51
C ASP A 258 -14.64 -12.17 -14.04
N ASN A 259 -13.98 -11.11 -14.53
CA ASN A 259 -14.37 -9.73 -14.31
C ASN A 259 -14.39 -9.28 -12.82
N ILE A 260 -13.67 -10.00 -11.95
CA ILE A 260 -13.45 -9.63 -10.55
C ILE A 260 -12.02 -9.12 -10.40
N ASP A 261 -11.89 -7.87 -10.00
CA ASP A 261 -10.59 -7.24 -9.77
C ASP A 261 -10.02 -7.60 -8.40
N ARG A 262 -10.88 -7.80 -7.38
CA ARG A 262 -10.48 -8.20 -6.03
C ARG A 262 -11.50 -9.13 -5.38
N HIS A 263 -11.00 -10.13 -4.67
CA HIS A 263 -11.81 -10.96 -3.79
C HIS A 263 -11.68 -10.47 -2.35
N LEU A 264 -12.81 -10.25 -1.66
CA LEU A 264 -12.83 -9.87 -0.26
C LEU A 264 -13.35 -11.06 0.56
N LEU A 265 -12.54 -11.52 1.53
CA LEU A 265 -12.95 -12.58 2.46
C LEU A 265 -13.34 -11.96 3.79
N ASP A 266 -14.60 -12.19 4.21
CA ASP A 266 -15.17 -11.66 5.46
C ASP A 266 -15.67 -12.80 6.35
N ALA A 267 -15.57 -12.64 7.66
CA ALA A 267 -16.06 -13.65 8.59
C ALA A 267 -17.58 -13.81 8.50
N GLN A 268 -18.04 -15.05 8.39
CA GLN A 268 -19.46 -15.40 8.44
C GLN A 268 -19.81 -16.03 9.78
N VAL A 269 -20.87 -15.50 10.42
CA VAL A 269 -21.42 -16.06 11.66
C VAL A 269 -22.91 -16.37 11.42
N GLY A 270 -23.25 -17.64 11.31
CA GLY A 270 -24.59 -18.05 10.94
C GLY A 270 -24.98 -17.56 9.54
N ALA A 271 -26.11 -16.87 9.43
CA ALA A 271 -26.57 -16.28 8.16
C ALA A 271 -26.02 -14.87 7.90
N GLN A 272 -25.25 -14.30 8.83
CA GLN A 272 -24.72 -12.94 8.71
C GLN A 272 -23.26 -12.96 8.23
N THR A 273 -22.99 -12.22 7.15
CA THR A 273 -21.64 -11.96 6.64
C THR A 273 -21.29 -10.50 6.91
N GLY A 274 -20.15 -10.27 7.55
CA GLY A 274 -19.63 -8.95 7.86
C GLY A 274 -20.22 -8.28 9.11
N GLY A 275 -19.43 -7.39 9.71
CA GLY A 275 -19.83 -6.58 10.87
C GLY A 275 -20.08 -7.34 12.18
N THR A 276 -19.73 -8.62 12.23
CA THR A 276 -19.94 -9.51 13.39
C THR A 276 -18.89 -9.34 14.48
N GLY A 277 -17.74 -8.76 14.13
CA GLY A 277 -16.59 -8.63 15.05
C GLY A 277 -15.80 -9.94 15.25
N HIS A 278 -16.18 -11.02 14.58
CA HIS A 278 -15.50 -12.30 14.62
C HIS A 278 -14.45 -12.42 13.53
N VAL A 279 -13.41 -13.21 13.79
CA VAL A 279 -12.34 -13.57 12.86
C VAL A 279 -12.57 -15.02 12.43
N PHE A 280 -12.41 -15.32 11.14
CA PHE A 280 -12.39 -16.71 10.65
C PHE A 280 -10.97 -17.29 10.68
N ASP A 281 -10.85 -18.59 10.45
CA ASP A 281 -9.54 -19.24 10.35
C ASP A 281 -8.79 -18.76 9.08
N TRP A 282 -7.78 -17.94 9.27
CA TRP A 282 -7.00 -17.37 8.16
C TRP A 282 -6.16 -18.41 7.38
N SER A 283 -6.01 -19.63 7.87
CA SER A 283 -5.40 -20.72 7.08
C SER A 283 -6.22 -21.09 5.84
N LEU A 284 -7.50 -20.72 5.81
CA LEU A 284 -8.39 -20.89 4.67
C LEU A 284 -8.13 -19.90 3.52
N ILE A 285 -7.32 -18.86 3.74
CA ILE A 285 -6.88 -17.92 2.70
C ILE A 285 -5.94 -18.69 1.75
N GLY A 286 -6.33 -18.82 0.48
CA GLY A 286 -5.49 -19.50 -0.51
C GLY A 286 -4.31 -18.64 -0.96
N ASN A 287 -4.45 -17.99 -2.14
CA ASN A 287 -3.46 -17.02 -2.62
C ASN A 287 -3.75 -15.63 -2.04
N PRO A 288 -2.99 -15.12 -1.06
CA PRO A 288 -3.30 -13.85 -0.41
C PRO A 288 -3.10 -12.64 -1.33
N SER A 289 -2.27 -12.73 -2.37
CA SER A 289 -1.93 -11.62 -3.25
C SER A 289 -3.10 -11.03 -4.06
N GLN A 290 -4.27 -11.68 -4.04
CA GLN A 290 -5.50 -11.22 -4.72
C GLN A 290 -6.64 -10.97 -3.72
N ILE A 291 -6.37 -11.09 -2.42
CA ILE A 291 -7.38 -11.05 -1.36
C ILE A 291 -7.33 -9.73 -0.59
N MET A 292 -8.48 -9.11 -0.44
CA MET A 292 -8.75 -8.14 0.63
C MET A 292 -9.26 -8.89 1.84
N LEU A 293 -8.57 -8.80 2.98
CA LEU A 293 -8.97 -9.49 4.20
C LEU A 293 -9.89 -8.60 5.02
N ALA A 294 -11.05 -9.13 5.37
CA ALA A 294 -12.04 -8.50 6.24
C ALA A 294 -12.43 -9.42 7.41
N GLY A 295 -13.37 -8.99 8.23
CA GLY A 295 -13.92 -9.77 9.34
C GLY A 295 -13.14 -9.63 10.64
N GLY A 296 -13.73 -8.94 11.62
CA GLY A 296 -13.19 -8.82 12.97
C GLY A 296 -11.82 -8.17 13.12
N LEU A 297 -11.37 -7.44 12.10
CA LEU A 297 -10.09 -6.76 12.15
C LEU A 297 -10.13 -5.57 13.11
N SER A 298 -9.12 -5.49 13.99
CA SER A 298 -8.99 -4.50 15.05
C SER A 298 -7.51 -4.17 15.27
N PRO A 299 -7.17 -3.15 16.10
CA PRO A 299 -5.78 -2.86 16.43
C PRO A 299 -4.99 -4.05 16.98
N GLU A 300 -5.67 -4.95 17.69
CA GLU A 300 -5.07 -6.08 18.40
C GLU A 300 -4.59 -7.18 17.45
N ASN A 301 -5.23 -7.34 16.28
CA ASN A 301 -4.89 -8.40 15.31
C ASN A 301 -4.36 -7.87 13.96
N ALA A 302 -4.38 -6.55 13.75
CA ALA A 302 -4.00 -5.93 12.47
C ALA A 302 -2.56 -6.27 12.04
N GLN A 303 -1.60 -6.37 12.97
CA GLN A 303 -0.23 -6.78 12.66
C GLN A 303 -0.18 -8.23 12.13
N GLN A 304 -0.87 -9.15 12.80
CA GLN A 304 -0.92 -10.54 12.36
C GLN A 304 -1.63 -10.68 11.02
N ALA A 305 -2.74 -9.96 10.82
CA ALA A 305 -3.46 -9.91 9.55
C ALA A 305 -2.58 -9.39 8.41
N ALA A 306 -1.81 -8.31 8.66
CA ALA A 306 -0.91 -7.74 7.68
C ALA A 306 0.20 -8.71 7.26
N LYS A 307 0.69 -9.58 8.16
CA LYS A 307 1.74 -10.59 7.86
C LYS A 307 1.27 -11.70 6.92
N LEU A 308 -0.02 -11.85 6.67
CA LEU A 308 -0.55 -12.84 5.72
C LEU A 308 -0.24 -12.51 4.25
N GLY A 309 0.19 -11.29 3.95
CA GLY A 309 0.54 -10.87 2.58
C GLY A 309 -0.67 -10.61 1.68
N CYS A 310 -1.85 -10.31 2.25
CA CYS A 310 -3.01 -9.91 1.48
C CYS A 310 -2.78 -8.54 0.79
N LEU A 311 -3.54 -8.25 -0.28
CA LEU A 311 -3.53 -6.95 -0.97
C LEU A 311 -3.73 -5.79 -0.01
N GLY A 312 -4.63 -5.97 0.94
CA GLY A 312 -4.95 -5.00 1.96
C GLY A 312 -5.93 -5.56 2.98
N LEU A 313 -6.18 -4.78 4.02
CA LEU A 313 -7.11 -5.07 5.09
C LEU A 313 -8.34 -4.17 4.96
N ASP A 314 -9.54 -4.72 5.17
CA ASP A 314 -10.79 -3.97 5.24
C ASP A 314 -11.26 -3.83 6.70
N LEU A 315 -10.99 -2.67 7.28
CA LEU A 315 -11.29 -2.32 8.67
C LEU A 315 -12.69 -1.71 8.77
N ASN A 316 -13.52 -2.21 9.67
CA ASN A 316 -14.87 -1.66 9.89
C ASN A 316 -15.20 -1.52 11.39
N SER A 317 -15.93 -2.48 11.98
CA SER A 317 -16.43 -2.39 13.37
C SER A 317 -15.32 -2.33 14.41
N GLY A 318 -14.18 -3.01 14.20
CA GLY A 318 -13.07 -3.02 15.16
C GLY A 318 -12.36 -1.67 15.34
N VAL A 319 -12.62 -0.71 14.45
CA VAL A 319 -12.08 0.66 14.54
C VAL A 319 -13.16 1.72 14.79
N GLU A 320 -14.29 1.32 15.39
CA GLU A 320 -15.42 2.18 15.72
C GLU A 320 -15.56 2.40 17.23
N SER A 321 -16.12 3.56 17.61
CA SER A 321 -16.65 3.84 18.95
C SER A 321 -18.11 3.47 19.08
N ALA A 322 -18.86 3.54 17.99
CA ALA A 322 -20.24 3.08 17.81
C ALA A 322 -20.48 2.78 16.33
N PRO A 323 -21.49 1.96 15.95
CA PRO A 323 -21.77 1.68 14.56
C PRO A 323 -21.89 2.93 13.69
N GLY A 324 -21.05 3.02 12.64
CA GLY A 324 -20.96 4.17 11.73
C GLY A 324 -20.16 5.36 12.27
N LYS A 325 -19.51 5.26 13.43
CA LYS A 325 -18.68 6.32 14.01
C LYS A 325 -17.25 5.82 14.23
N LYS A 326 -16.32 6.26 13.41
CA LYS A 326 -14.91 5.84 13.48
C LYS A 326 -14.19 6.48 14.68
N ASP A 327 -13.37 5.66 15.35
CA ASP A 327 -12.53 6.06 16.48
C ASP A 327 -11.11 6.36 15.96
N SER A 328 -10.66 7.60 16.14
CA SER A 328 -9.35 8.05 15.67
C SER A 328 -8.19 7.30 16.30
N GLN A 329 -8.29 6.96 17.60
CA GLN A 329 -7.22 6.25 18.32
C GLN A 329 -7.12 4.81 17.86
N LYS A 330 -8.25 4.12 17.69
CA LYS A 330 -8.29 2.75 17.15
C LYS A 330 -7.78 2.70 15.70
N LEU A 331 -8.18 3.65 14.85
CA LEU A 331 -7.66 3.74 13.49
C LEU A 331 -6.14 3.90 13.48
N GLN A 332 -5.61 4.87 14.23
CA GLN A 332 -4.17 5.10 14.32
C GLN A 332 -3.42 3.88 14.87
N ALA A 333 -3.97 3.22 15.89
CA ALA A 333 -3.38 2.01 16.47
C ALA A 333 -3.34 0.86 15.46
N ALA A 334 -4.44 0.62 14.72
CA ALA A 334 -4.51 -0.40 13.69
C ALA A 334 -3.48 -0.15 12.57
N PHE A 335 -3.41 1.09 12.04
CA PHE A 335 -2.47 1.42 10.98
C PHE A 335 -1.01 1.43 11.45
N ARG A 336 -0.71 1.74 12.72
CA ARG A 336 0.62 1.53 13.29
C ARG A 336 0.98 0.06 13.35
N ALA A 337 0.03 -0.80 13.75
CA ALA A 337 0.24 -2.25 13.80
C ALA A 337 0.49 -2.85 12.40
N ILE A 338 -0.21 -2.35 11.37
CA ILE A 338 -0.02 -2.75 9.96
C ILE A 338 1.40 -2.41 9.47
N ARG A 339 1.97 -1.28 9.89
CA ARG A 339 3.33 -0.85 9.50
C ARG A 339 4.45 -1.64 10.15
N ASN A 340 4.15 -2.40 11.19
CA ASN A 340 5.15 -3.11 11.97
C ASN A 340 5.46 -4.48 11.33
N TYR A 341 6.22 -4.46 10.23
CA TYR A 341 6.65 -5.63 9.47
C TYR A 341 8.16 -5.83 9.53
#